data_c000529811ab465e2755745418cc6c43
#
_entry.id   c000529811ab465e2755745418cc6c43
#
_cell.length_a   1.000
_cell.length_b   1.000
_cell.length_c   1.000
_cell.angle_alpha   90.00
_cell.angle_beta   90.00
_cell.angle_gamma   90.00
#
_symmetry.space_group_name_H-M   'P 1'
#
loop_
_entity.id
_entity.type
_entity.pdbx_description
1 polymer ?
#
loop_
_entity_poly.entity_id
_entity_poly.type
_entity_poly.pdbx_seq_one_letter_code
_entity_poly.pdbx_strand_id
1 'polypeptide(L)' 'MSDLLVVRSKIKECTDCNVSGDFADALSKRVSQMVKDAERRAKDNGRKTLKPQDL' A
#
# COMPACT_ATOMS: atom_id res chain seq x y z
N MET A 1 -3.19 -0.09 17.98
CA MET A 1 -2.37 -0.88 17.05
C MET A 1 -2.84 -0.61 15.63
N SER A 2 -1.93 -0.25 14.78
CA SER A 2 -2.29 -0.03 13.40
C SER A 2 -2.31 -1.36 12.65
N ASP A 3 -3.31 -1.54 11.82
CA ASP A 3 -3.38 -2.72 10.98
C ASP A 3 -2.37 -2.58 9.84
N LEU A 4 -1.66 -3.66 9.55
CA LEU A 4 -0.74 -3.68 8.42
C LEU A 4 -1.54 -3.84 7.14
N LEU A 5 -1.26 -3.00 6.17
CA LEU A 5 -1.91 -3.09 4.85
C LEU A 5 -1.26 -4.16 3.99
N VAL A 6 -0.11 -4.65 4.41
CA VAL A 6 0.60 -5.70 3.69
C VAL A 6 0.90 -6.84 4.65
N VAL A 7 0.94 -8.07 4.12
CA VAL A 7 1.22 -9.27 4.89
C VAL A 7 2.69 -9.63 4.72
N ARG A 8 3.42 -9.79 5.83
CA ARG A 8 4.86 -10.09 5.81
C ARG A 8 5.18 -11.33 4.99
N SER A 9 4.39 -12.38 5.14
CA SER A 9 4.64 -13.62 4.39
C SER A 9 4.54 -13.41 2.90
N LYS A 10 3.62 -12.55 2.46
CA LYS A 10 3.46 -12.25 1.05
C LYS A 10 4.61 -11.40 0.52
N ILE A 11 5.12 -10.48 1.34
CA ILE A 11 6.31 -9.71 0.97
C ILE A 11 7.48 -10.66 0.76
N LYS A 12 7.64 -11.62 1.65
CA LYS A 12 8.74 -12.57 1.57
C LYS A 12 8.64 -13.46 0.34
N GLU A 13 7.44 -13.75 -0.13
CA GLU A 13 7.22 -14.49 -1.36
C GLU A 13 7.68 -13.71 -2.59
N CYS A 14 7.73 -12.39 -2.49
CA CYS A 14 8.11 -11.53 -3.62
C CYS A 14 9.61 -11.33 -3.75
N THR A 15 10.38 -11.74 -2.74
CA THR A 15 11.82 -11.50 -2.73
C THR A 15 12.56 -12.63 -2.03
N ASP A 16 13.81 -12.84 -2.41
CA ASP A 16 14.68 -13.80 -1.75
C ASP A 16 15.38 -13.18 -0.54
N CYS A 17 15.28 -11.88 -0.36
CA CYS A 17 15.91 -11.18 0.75
C CYS A 17 15.13 -11.40 2.03
N ASN A 18 15.82 -11.26 3.17
CA ASN A 18 15.14 -11.27 4.45
C ASN A 18 14.33 -9.99 4.60
N VAL A 19 13.19 -10.10 5.27
CA VAL A 19 12.30 -8.95 5.50
C VAL A 19 12.24 -8.69 7.00
N SER A 20 12.66 -7.49 7.41
CA SER A 20 12.57 -7.10 8.81
C SER A 20 11.14 -6.66 9.14
N GLY A 21 10.81 -6.68 10.44
CA GLY A 21 9.51 -6.19 10.90
C GLY A 21 9.33 -4.71 10.56
N ASP A 22 10.40 -3.93 10.69
CA ASP A 22 10.37 -2.50 10.39
C ASP A 22 10.06 -2.24 8.92
N PHE A 23 10.54 -3.12 8.05
CA PHE A 23 10.26 -2.99 6.61
C PHE A 23 8.77 -3.10 6.33
N ALA A 24 8.11 -4.09 6.94
CA ALA A 24 6.67 -4.28 6.73
C ALA A 24 5.88 -3.07 7.23
N ASP A 25 6.27 -2.51 8.38
CA ASP A 25 5.61 -1.34 8.94
C ASP A 25 5.80 -0.12 8.03
N ALA A 26 7.01 0.09 7.55
CA ALA A 26 7.31 1.19 6.65
C ALA A 26 6.57 1.04 5.32
N LEU A 27 6.53 -0.18 4.81
CA LEU A 27 5.82 -0.45 3.56
C LEU A 27 4.32 -0.21 3.72
N SER A 28 3.75 -0.61 4.85
CA SER A 28 2.34 -0.36 5.15
C SER A 28 2.01 1.12 5.12
N LYS A 29 2.88 1.96 5.69
CA LYS A 29 2.69 3.40 5.67
C LYS A 29 2.74 3.95 4.24
N ARG A 30 3.67 3.44 3.44
CA ARG A 30 3.79 3.87 2.04
C ARG A 30 2.55 3.48 1.25
N VAL A 31 2.06 2.26 1.46
CA VAL A 31 0.84 1.80 0.79
C VAL A 31 -0.35 2.67 1.19
N SER A 32 -0.47 2.98 2.48
CA SER A 32 -1.54 3.84 2.98
C SER A 32 -1.52 5.20 2.30
N GLN A 33 -0.34 5.79 2.14
CA GLN A 33 -0.19 7.07 1.48
C GLN A 33 -0.58 6.98 0.00
N MET A 34 -0.15 5.90 -0.66
CA MET A 34 -0.49 5.69 -2.07
C MET A 34 -2.00 5.56 -2.27
N VAL A 35 -2.67 4.87 -1.35
CA VAL A 35 -4.12 4.72 -1.41
C VAL A 35 -4.81 6.07 -1.25
N LYS A 36 -4.33 6.90 -0.32
CA LYS A 36 -4.89 8.24 -0.12
C LYS A 36 -4.72 9.12 -1.35
N ASP A 37 -3.55 9.04 -1.97
CA ASP A 37 -3.28 9.81 -3.19
C ASP A 37 -4.16 9.33 -4.35
N ALA A 38 -4.35 8.02 -4.45
CA ALA A 38 -5.22 7.44 -5.46
C ALA A 38 -6.67 7.86 -5.24
N GLU A 39 -7.10 7.89 -3.99
CA GLU A 39 -8.45 8.33 -3.64
C GLU A 39 -8.68 9.77 -4.08
N ARG A 40 -7.73 10.64 -3.81
CA ARG A 40 -7.82 12.04 -4.21
C ARG A 40 -7.94 12.17 -5.73
N ARG A 41 -7.11 11.42 -6.46
CA ARG A 41 -7.14 11.45 -7.93
C ARG A 41 -8.47 10.93 -8.47
N ALA A 42 -9.00 9.86 -7.89
CA ALA A 42 -10.28 9.33 -8.30
C ALA A 42 -11.39 10.37 -8.11
N LYS A 43 -11.40 11.02 -6.95
CA LYS A 43 -12.40 12.05 -6.63
C LYS A 43 -12.29 13.25 -7.56
N ASP A 44 -11.07 13.68 -7.88
CA ASP A 44 -10.83 14.80 -8.79
C ASP A 44 -11.38 14.49 -10.19
N ASN A 45 -11.43 13.22 -10.55
CA ASN A 45 -11.98 12.78 -11.84
C ASN A 45 -13.43 12.33 -11.74
N GLY A 46 -14.08 12.60 -10.61
CA GLY A 46 -15.49 12.28 -10.42
C GLY A 46 -15.78 10.80 -10.27
N ARG A 47 -14.78 10.00 -9.89
CA ARG A 47 -14.96 8.56 -9.71
C ARG A 47 -15.02 8.20 -8.24
N LYS A 48 -15.70 7.11 -7.95
CA LYS A 48 -15.79 6.56 -6.59
C LYS A 48 -15.04 5.25 -6.46
N THR A 49 -14.43 4.77 -7.54
CA THR A 49 -13.71 3.50 -7.57
C THR A 49 -12.24 3.78 -7.86
N LEU A 50 -11.36 3.22 -7.03
CA LEU A 50 -9.93 3.31 -7.25
C LEU A 50 -9.53 2.37 -8.38
N LYS A 51 -8.71 2.87 -9.29
CA LYS A 51 -8.24 2.10 -10.45
C LYS A 51 -6.73 2.17 -10.54
N PRO A 52 -6.09 1.23 -11.24
CA PRO A 52 -4.63 1.24 -11.38
C PRO A 52 -4.07 2.56 -11.91
N GLN A 53 -4.83 3.25 -12.75
CA GLN A 53 -4.40 4.53 -13.30
C GLN A 53 -4.35 5.65 -12.26
N ASP A 54 -4.90 5.42 -11.08
CA ASP A 54 -4.87 6.41 -9.99
C ASP A 54 -3.57 6.36 -9.19
N LEU A 55 -2.76 5.34 -9.41
CA LEU A 55 -1.46 5.20 -8.75
C LEU A 55 -0.40 6.09 -9.38
#